data_2fbe2520a00686d6e28ac070c8d0f534
#
_entry.id   2fbe2520a00686d6e28ac070c8d0f534
#
_cell.length_a   1.000
_cell.length_b   1.000
_cell.length_c   1.000
_cell.angle_alpha   90.00
_cell.angle_beta   90.00
_cell.angle_gamma   90.00
#
_symmetry.space_group_name_H-M   'P 1'
#
loop_
_entity.id
_entity.type
_entity.pdbx_description
1 polymer ?
#
loop_
_entity_poly.entity_id
_entity_poly.type
_entity_poly.pdbx_seq_one_letter_code
_entity_poly.pdbx_strand_id
1 'polypeptide(L)'
;MNKYRTHNCSELSETEINKTVNLSGWLHRKRDHGNLLFIDLRDHYGITQCVIENKNNFFPVLEKTKPESVLKISGKVIKRSAGTENLDLKTGKIEVSISSLEVLSNAKELPMPVFGEQDYPEDIRLKYRFLDLRREEMHNNIILRSKVISFIRSEMLKLGFLEYQTPILTSSSPEGARDFLVPSRLNPGKFYALPQAPQQFKQLIMVSGFDKYFQIAPCFRDEDARADRSPGEFYQLDLEMSFVEQEDVFNVVEKLMINLFKHFSSKKILNEKFPRISFQEAMKKYGTDKPDLRNPLEIKELTTLFTRDDVKFDIFKKMVKSGSIVRAILTKNTKEKPRSFFDNIDKWAKEQGASGLAYFTFEKDKEIKGKGPVGKFFSEDSLKEIMKICNAEIGDSIFFACGKEKEIVKILSLARDKIAHDLNIIDKERFAFCWIVDYPMYEYDENLKKVIFSHNPFSMPQGDIKNLNFDKPLDIKAYQYDIVCNGVELSSGAIRNHIPELMYKLFSVAGYSKYEVDEKFSGMINAFSYGAPPHGGIAPGIDRIVMLLAGKENIREVTLFPMNQNAQDLMMQAPSDVSDNQLKELSIKKDIKN
;
A
#
# COMPACT_ATOMS: atom_id res chain seq x y z
N MET A 1 20.44 -23.28 -25.90
CA MET A 1 21.21 -24.09 -24.93
C MET A 1 22.58 -23.45 -24.75
N ASN A 2 23.09 -23.39 -23.53
CA ASN A 2 24.40 -22.84 -23.24
C ASN A 2 25.28 -23.88 -22.53
N LYS A 3 26.56 -23.55 -22.30
CA LYS A 3 27.51 -24.52 -21.69
C LYS A 3 27.15 -24.95 -20.26
N TYR A 4 26.25 -24.24 -19.56
CA TYR A 4 25.89 -24.52 -18.17
C TYR A 4 24.66 -25.40 -18.02
N ARG A 5 23.67 -25.27 -18.89
CA ARG A 5 22.43 -26.04 -18.80
C ARG A 5 21.81 -26.38 -20.14
N THR A 6 21.22 -27.58 -20.22
CA THR A 6 20.36 -28.02 -21.33
C THR A 6 18.88 -27.81 -20.98
N HIS A 7 18.52 -27.87 -19.69
CA HIS A 7 17.18 -27.71 -19.13
C HIS A 7 17.22 -26.88 -17.84
N ASN A 8 16.10 -26.27 -17.50
CA ASN A 8 15.87 -25.66 -16.19
C ASN A 8 15.39 -26.72 -15.19
N CYS A 9 15.53 -26.42 -13.88
CA CYS A 9 15.20 -27.39 -12.82
C CYS A 9 13.70 -27.73 -12.68
N SER A 10 12.80 -27.13 -13.46
CA SER A 10 11.37 -27.46 -13.48
C SER A 10 10.87 -27.99 -14.83
N GLU A 11 11.75 -28.13 -15.81
CA GLU A 11 11.37 -28.54 -17.18
C GLU A 11 11.39 -30.06 -17.41
N LEU A 12 12.13 -30.79 -16.57
CA LEU A 12 12.25 -32.23 -16.73
C LEU A 12 10.96 -32.98 -16.37
N SER A 13 10.62 -33.95 -17.20
CA SER A 13 9.46 -34.80 -17.00
C SER A 13 9.81 -36.27 -17.33
N GLU A 14 8.82 -37.14 -17.29
CA GLU A 14 9.01 -38.57 -17.68
C GLU A 14 9.41 -38.73 -19.16
N THR A 15 9.23 -37.72 -20.02
CA THR A 15 9.63 -37.74 -21.43
C THR A 15 11.15 -37.64 -21.66
N GLU A 16 11.88 -37.16 -20.67
CA GLU A 16 13.34 -37.05 -20.69
C GLU A 16 14.04 -38.26 -20.06
N ILE A 17 13.32 -39.26 -19.58
CA ILE A 17 13.91 -40.49 -19.02
C ILE A 17 14.91 -41.09 -20.00
N ASN A 18 16.05 -41.52 -19.49
CA ASN A 18 17.22 -42.03 -20.19
C ASN A 18 18.05 -40.98 -20.97
N LYS A 19 17.65 -39.73 -21.05
CA LYS A 19 18.46 -38.64 -21.64
C LYS A 19 19.51 -38.17 -20.66
N THR A 20 20.67 -37.77 -21.15
CA THR A 20 21.69 -37.06 -20.38
C THR A 20 21.38 -35.55 -20.44
N VAL A 21 21.34 -34.91 -19.28
CA VAL A 21 21.02 -33.49 -19.14
C VAL A 21 22.10 -32.75 -18.32
N ASN A 22 22.23 -31.44 -18.58
CA ASN A 22 23.04 -30.55 -17.77
C ASN A 22 22.10 -29.59 -17.03
N LEU A 23 22.23 -29.55 -15.72
CA LEU A 23 21.53 -28.62 -14.85
C LEU A 23 22.52 -27.71 -14.11
N SER A 24 22.18 -26.46 -13.86
CA SER A 24 22.97 -25.57 -13.01
C SER A 24 22.05 -24.81 -12.08
N GLY A 25 22.42 -24.74 -10.81
CA GLY A 25 21.63 -24.09 -9.78
C GLY A 25 22.31 -24.11 -8.43
N TRP A 26 21.58 -23.77 -7.42
CA TRP A 26 22.02 -23.77 -6.02
C TRP A 26 21.70 -25.11 -5.35
N LEU A 27 22.65 -25.63 -4.57
CA LEU A 27 22.43 -26.78 -3.70
C LEU A 27 21.47 -26.40 -2.57
N HIS A 28 20.20 -26.70 -2.72
CA HIS A 28 19.16 -26.27 -1.78
C HIS A 28 19.12 -27.13 -0.52
N ARG A 29 19.07 -28.47 -0.68
CA ARG A 29 19.06 -29.44 0.43
C ARG A 29 19.92 -30.64 0.10
N LYS A 30 20.44 -31.29 1.15
CA LYS A 30 21.13 -32.58 1.08
C LYS A 30 20.46 -33.58 2.03
N ARG A 31 20.33 -34.82 1.61
CA ARG A 31 19.84 -35.93 2.43
C ARG A 31 20.76 -37.12 2.19
N ASP A 32 21.50 -37.51 3.24
CA ASP A 32 22.41 -38.67 3.21
C ASP A 32 21.64 -39.93 3.66
N HIS A 33 21.67 -40.94 2.83
CA HIS A 33 21.13 -42.29 3.08
C HIS A 33 22.21 -43.36 3.03
N GLY A 34 23.42 -43.03 3.43
CA GLY A 34 24.56 -43.92 3.50
C GLY A 34 25.19 -44.21 2.14
N ASN A 35 24.62 -45.07 1.35
CA ASN A 35 25.14 -45.38 0.03
C ASN A 35 24.69 -44.43 -1.08
N LEU A 36 23.71 -43.55 -0.76
CA LEU A 36 23.12 -42.59 -1.68
C LEU A 36 23.06 -41.22 -1.04
N LEU A 37 23.49 -40.23 -1.77
CA LEU A 37 23.32 -38.83 -1.38
C LEU A 37 22.32 -38.18 -2.34
N PHE A 38 21.18 -37.74 -1.79
CA PHE A 38 20.17 -36.99 -2.53
C PHE A 38 20.40 -35.50 -2.32
N ILE A 39 20.27 -34.75 -3.40
CA ILE A 39 20.29 -33.28 -3.34
C ILE A 39 19.11 -32.71 -4.09
N ASP A 40 18.62 -31.60 -3.61
CA ASP A 40 17.67 -30.76 -4.31
C ASP A 40 18.44 -29.61 -4.95
N LEU A 41 18.52 -29.60 -6.28
CA LEU A 41 19.12 -28.51 -7.04
C LEU A 41 18.02 -27.52 -7.42
N ARG A 42 18.20 -26.26 -7.04
CA ARG A 42 17.23 -25.18 -7.27
C ARG A 42 17.78 -24.16 -8.24
N ASP A 43 16.97 -23.71 -9.18
CA ASP A 43 17.21 -22.53 -10.00
C ASP A 43 16.03 -21.54 -9.91
N HIS A 44 15.99 -20.55 -10.81
CA HIS A 44 14.87 -19.58 -10.89
C HIS A 44 13.51 -20.24 -11.15
N TYR A 45 13.49 -21.37 -11.85
CA TYR A 45 12.27 -21.99 -12.37
C TYR A 45 11.71 -23.05 -11.43
N GLY A 46 12.53 -23.63 -10.54
CA GLY A 46 12.10 -24.64 -9.60
C GLY A 46 13.22 -25.52 -9.05
N ILE A 47 12.84 -26.74 -8.65
CA ILE A 47 13.71 -27.69 -7.97
C ILE A 47 13.67 -29.02 -8.72
N THR A 48 14.85 -29.64 -8.90
CA THR A 48 14.99 -31.02 -9.36
C THR A 48 15.82 -31.82 -8.38
N GLN A 49 15.34 -32.97 -7.94
CA GLN A 49 16.13 -33.90 -7.15
C GLN A 49 17.21 -34.55 -8.02
N CYS A 50 18.43 -34.60 -7.50
CA CYS A 50 19.54 -35.36 -8.10
C CYS A 50 20.05 -36.36 -7.08
N VAL A 51 20.59 -37.48 -7.56
CA VAL A 51 21.11 -38.56 -6.71
C VAL A 51 22.51 -38.99 -7.17
N ILE A 52 23.37 -39.29 -6.21
CA ILE A 52 24.71 -39.80 -6.45
C ILE A 52 24.98 -40.99 -5.52
N GLU A 53 25.62 -42.06 -6.06
CA GLU A 53 26.06 -43.20 -5.27
C GLU A 53 27.44 -42.96 -4.66
N ASN A 54 27.73 -43.58 -3.48
CA ASN A 54 28.99 -43.39 -2.74
C ASN A 54 30.23 -43.85 -3.50
N LYS A 55 30.08 -44.78 -4.46
CA LYS A 55 31.16 -45.23 -5.35
C LYS A 55 31.55 -44.23 -6.44
N ASN A 56 30.78 -43.14 -6.62
CA ASN A 56 31.07 -42.12 -7.60
C ASN A 56 32.17 -41.17 -7.09
N ASN A 57 33.15 -40.86 -7.94
CA ASN A 57 34.29 -40.00 -7.59
C ASN A 57 33.90 -38.58 -7.14
N PHE A 58 32.71 -38.10 -7.48
CA PHE A 58 32.21 -36.78 -7.06
C PHE A 58 31.45 -36.79 -5.72
N PHE A 59 31.17 -37.99 -5.15
CA PHE A 59 30.44 -38.09 -3.88
C PHE A 59 31.13 -37.33 -2.75
N PRO A 60 32.45 -37.49 -2.48
CA PRO A 60 33.12 -36.78 -1.40
C PRO A 60 33.16 -35.24 -1.58
N VAL A 61 33.12 -34.77 -2.84
CA VAL A 61 33.05 -33.36 -3.17
C VAL A 61 31.67 -32.82 -2.78
N LEU A 62 30.61 -33.50 -3.21
CA LEU A 62 29.25 -33.09 -2.95
C LEU A 62 28.88 -33.18 -1.46
N GLU A 63 29.38 -34.21 -0.76
CA GLU A 63 29.20 -34.39 0.68
C GLU A 63 29.73 -33.19 1.48
N LYS A 64 30.90 -32.65 1.10
CA LYS A 64 31.53 -31.50 1.75
C LYS A 64 30.97 -30.15 1.30
N THR A 65 30.28 -30.11 0.17
CA THR A 65 29.73 -28.85 -0.38
C THR A 65 28.61 -28.32 0.50
N LYS A 66 28.68 -27.05 0.86
CA LYS A 66 27.69 -26.38 1.73
C LYS A 66 26.40 -26.07 0.96
N PRO A 67 25.23 -26.05 1.62
CA PRO A 67 24.01 -25.52 1.04
C PRO A 67 24.21 -24.13 0.45
N GLU A 68 23.44 -23.81 -0.59
CA GLU A 68 23.53 -22.57 -1.37
C GLU A 68 24.82 -22.39 -2.17
N SER A 69 25.72 -23.37 -2.22
CA SER A 69 26.77 -23.41 -3.25
C SER A 69 26.19 -23.63 -4.63
N VAL A 70 26.81 -23.05 -5.65
CA VAL A 70 26.37 -23.15 -7.04
C VAL A 70 27.02 -24.35 -7.71
N LEU A 71 26.20 -25.24 -8.27
CA LEU A 71 26.63 -26.47 -8.91
C LEU A 71 26.23 -26.50 -10.37
N LYS A 72 27.07 -27.14 -11.17
CA LYS A 72 26.71 -27.65 -12.48
C LYS A 72 26.78 -29.17 -12.43
N ILE A 73 25.71 -29.84 -12.84
CA ILE A 73 25.52 -31.27 -12.77
C ILE A 73 25.24 -31.80 -14.18
N SER A 74 25.94 -32.82 -14.59
CA SER A 74 25.58 -33.66 -15.71
C SER A 74 25.11 -35.00 -15.20
N GLY A 75 24.00 -35.52 -15.75
CA GLY A 75 23.47 -36.78 -15.28
C GLY A 75 22.36 -37.32 -16.17
N LYS A 76 22.02 -38.57 -15.96
CA LYS A 76 20.93 -39.25 -16.66
C LYS A 76 19.62 -39.06 -15.91
N VAL A 77 18.58 -38.68 -16.61
CA VAL A 77 17.23 -38.64 -16.04
C VAL A 77 16.73 -40.07 -15.84
N ILE A 78 16.32 -40.35 -14.61
CA ILE A 78 15.74 -41.64 -14.21
C ILE A 78 14.40 -41.45 -13.53
N LYS A 79 13.57 -42.48 -13.55
CA LYS A 79 12.32 -42.50 -12.81
C LYS A 79 12.62 -42.71 -11.33
N ARG A 80 11.93 -42.00 -10.44
CA ARG A 80 12.00 -42.28 -9.00
C ARG A 80 11.47 -43.66 -8.68
N SER A 81 11.98 -44.28 -7.64
CA SER A 81 11.46 -45.55 -7.13
C SER A 81 9.99 -45.40 -6.74
N ALA A 82 9.21 -46.45 -6.96
CA ALA A 82 7.79 -46.47 -6.64
C ALA A 82 7.58 -46.13 -5.14
N GLY A 83 6.68 -45.20 -4.85
CA GLY A 83 6.39 -44.71 -3.50
C GLY A 83 7.35 -43.62 -2.97
N THR A 84 8.31 -43.15 -3.80
CA THR A 84 9.19 -42.01 -3.44
C THR A 84 8.94 -40.77 -4.27
N GLU A 85 7.86 -40.78 -5.07
CA GLU A 85 7.43 -39.61 -5.83
C GLU A 85 7.06 -38.43 -4.89
N ASN A 86 7.40 -37.22 -5.29
CA ASN A 86 7.03 -36.02 -4.58
C ASN A 86 6.10 -35.15 -5.44
N LEU A 87 4.81 -35.20 -5.17
CA LEU A 87 3.78 -34.47 -5.94
C LEU A 87 3.84 -32.95 -5.78
N ASP A 88 4.54 -32.45 -4.77
CA ASP A 88 4.73 -31.00 -4.56
C ASP A 88 5.75 -30.40 -5.55
N LEU A 89 6.57 -31.24 -6.17
CA LEU A 89 7.54 -30.82 -7.16
C LEU A 89 7.03 -31.14 -8.58
N LYS A 90 7.16 -30.20 -9.52
CA LYS A 90 6.85 -30.43 -10.93
C LYS A 90 7.64 -31.59 -11.52
N THR A 91 8.90 -31.77 -11.06
CA THR A 91 9.80 -32.86 -11.47
C THR A 91 9.74 -34.07 -10.53
N GLY A 92 8.72 -34.14 -9.68
CA GLY A 92 8.67 -35.09 -8.56
C GLY A 92 8.54 -36.56 -8.91
N LYS A 93 8.29 -36.93 -10.18
CA LYS A 93 8.27 -38.30 -10.68
C LYS A 93 9.62 -38.79 -11.19
N ILE A 94 10.56 -37.87 -11.39
CA ILE A 94 11.90 -38.16 -11.91
C ILE A 94 12.98 -37.64 -10.97
N GLU A 95 14.20 -38.11 -11.20
CA GLU A 95 15.42 -37.58 -10.59
C GLU A 95 16.58 -37.69 -11.58
N VAL A 96 17.68 -36.99 -11.30
CA VAL A 96 18.86 -37.00 -12.14
C VAL A 96 19.97 -37.78 -11.43
N SER A 97 20.37 -38.95 -12.00
CA SER A 97 21.53 -39.71 -11.55
C SER A 97 22.80 -39.01 -12.02
N ILE A 98 23.58 -38.49 -11.07
CA ILE A 98 24.75 -37.64 -11.33
C ILE A 98 25.90 -38.48 -11.91
N SER A 99 26.38 -38.10 -13.09
CA SER A 99 27.59 -38.67 -13.72
C SER A 99 28.78 -37.72 -13.62
N SER A 100 28.56 -36.41 -13.58
CA SER A 100 29.61 -35.39 -13.44
C SER A 100 29.11 -34.21 -12.62
N LEU A 101 30.01 -33.61 -11.84
CA LEU A 101 29.75 -32.48 -10.98
C LEU A 101 30.89 -31.46 -11.08
N GLU A 102 30.52 -30.19 -11.19
CA GLU A 102 31.41 -29.04 -11.09
C GLU A 102 30.86 -28.07 -10.06
N VAL A 103 31.66 -27.69 -9.05
CA VAL A 103 31.31 -26.64 -8.08
C VAL A 103 31.71 -25.31 -8.69
N LEU A 104 30.73 -24.54 -9.15
CA LEU A 104 30.97 -23.23 -9.79
C LEU A 104 31.29 -22.14 -8.77
N SER A 105 30.68 -22.23 -7.56
CA SER A 105 30.93 -21.29 -6.47
C SER A 105 30.57 -21.92 -5.12
N ASN A 106 31.46 -21.78 -4.15
CA ASN A 106 31.23 -22.25 -2.78
C ASN A 106 30.52 -21.19 -1.94
N ALA A 107 29.50 -21.60 -1.20
CA ALA A 107 28.86 -20.75 -0.19
C ALA A 107 29.64 -20.76 1.12
N LYS A 108 29.61 -19.61 1.83
CA LYS A 108 30.00 -19.54 3.25
C LYS A 108 28.90 -20.14 4.12
N GLU A 109 29.09 -20.17 5.41
CA GLU A 109 28.01 -20.46 6.35
C GLU A 109 26.93 -19.39 6.23
N LEU A 110 25.68 -19.82 6.15
CA LEU A 110 24.56 -18.92 5.90
C LEU A 110 24.17 -18.18 7.19
N PRO A 111 24.04 -16.84 7.16
CA PRO A 111 23.56 -16.09 8.32
C PRO A 111 22.07 -16.32 8.60
N MET A 112 21.34 -16.83 7.60
CA MET A 112 19.95 -17.23 7.69
C MET A 112 19.67 -18.34 6.67
N PRO A 113 18.85 -19.36 6.99
CA PRO A 113 18.43 -20.35 5.99
C PRO A 113 17.52 -19.74 4.94
N VAL A 114 17.61 -20.26 3.73
CA VAL A 114 16.79 -19.84 2.58
C VAL A 114 15.57 -20.77 2.37
N PHE A 115 15.33 -21.71 3.29
CA PHE A 115 14.20 -22.65 3.25
C PHE A 115 13.56 -22.76 4.66
N GLY A 116 12.32 -23.23 4.70
CA GLY A 116 11.53 -23.36 5.92
C GLY A 116 10.73 -22.10 6.24
N GLU A 117 9.84 -22.22 7.23
CA GLU A 117 8.88 -21.18 7.65
C GLU A 117 9.46 -20.22 8.72
N GLN A 118 10.72 -20.39 9.09
CA GLN A 118 11.32 -19.63 10.16
C GLN A 118 11.39 -18.15 9.79
N ASP A 119 10.82 -17.29 10.64
CA ASP A 119 10.90 -15.85 10.51
C ASP A 119 12.22 -15.31 11.09
N TYR A 120 12.78 -14.32 10.43
CA TYR A 120 14.00 -13.64 10.82
C TYR A 120 13.75 -12.15 11.02
N PRO A 121 14.51 -11.50 11.94
CA PRO A 121 14.44 -10.06 12.09
C PRO A 121 14.64 -9.34 10.76
N GLU A 122 13.86 -8.30 10.53
CA GLU A 122 13.86 -7.56 9.26
C GLU A 122 15.26 -7.06 8.87
N ASP A 123 16.05 -6.57 9.83
CA ASP A 123 17.41 -6.09 9.57
C ASP A 123 18.35 -7.19 9.02
N ILE A 124 18.21 -8.43 9.47
CA ILE A 124 18.98 -9.56 8.92
C ILE A 124 18.51 -9.85 7.50
N ARG A 125 17.21 -9.89 7.26
CA ARG A 125 16.62 -10.10 5.93
C ARG A 125 17.04 -9.02 4.95
N LEU A 126 17.08 -7.75 5.36
CA LEU A 126 17.49 -6.62 4.52
C LEU A 126 19.00 -6.59 4.27
N LYS A 127 19.82 -6.88 5.29
CA LYS A 127 21.28 -6.96 5.15
C LYS A 127 21.71 -8.09 4.20
N TYR A 128 21.02 -9.21 4.23
CA TYR A 128 21.25 -10.36 3.36
C TYR A 128 20.12 -10.56 2.36
N ARG A 129 19.60 -9.46 1.81
CA ARG A 129 18.43 -9.47 0.93
C ARG A 129 18.57 -10.42 -0.25
N PHE A 130 19.77 -10.60 -0.80
CA PHE A 130 20.07 -11.57 -1.86
C PHE A 130 19.83 -13.03 -1.44
N LEU A 131 19.89 -13.37 -0.14
CA LEU A 131 19.50 -14.69 0.38
C LEU A 131 17.98 -14.74 0.64
N ASP A 132 17.41 -13.70 1.21
CA ASP A 132 15.96 -13.59 1.46
C ASP A 132 15.17 -13.73 0.16
N LEU A 133 15.65 -13.13 -0.94
CA LEU A 133 15.07 -13.26 -2.28
C LEU A 133 15.16 -14.67 -2.90
N ARG A 134 15.95 -15.57 -2.33
CA ARG A 134 15.99 -17.00 -2.71
C ARG A 134 14.89 -17.81 -2.02
N ARG A 135 14.28 -17.30 -0.97
CA ARG A 135 13.13 -17.92 -0.29
C ARG A 135 11.94 -17.90 -1.25
N GLU A 136 11.22 -19.00 -1.32
CA GLU A 136 10.16 -19.20 -2.32
C GLU A 136 9.11 -18.09 -2.31
N GLU A 137 8.62 -17.72 -1.12
CA GLU A 137 7.61 -16.68 -0.97
C GLU A 137 8.11 -15.32 -1.49
N MET A 138 9.31 -14.89 -1.07
CA MET A 138 9.91 -13.62 -1.52
C MET A 138 10.19 -13.63 -3.01
N HIS A 139 10.71 -14.74 -3.53
CA HIS A 139 10.94 -14.92 -4.96
C HIS A 139 9.66 -14.76 -5.78
N ASN A 140 8.58 -15.42 -5.35
CA ASN A 140 7.27 -15.34 -5.98
C ASN A 140 6.66 -13.93 -5.92
N ASN A 141 6.81 -13.20 -4.81
CA ASN A 141 6.35 -11.81 -4.67
C ASN A 141 7.02 -10.90 -5.70
N ILE A 142 8.32 -11.06 -5.92
CA ILE A 142 9.05 -10.24 -6.90
C ILE A 142 8.70 -10.62 -8.35
N ILE A 143 8.50 -11.92 -8.62
CA ILE A 143 7.99 -12.37 -9.93
C ILE A 143 6.59 -11.79 -10.17
N LEU A 144 5.71 -11.81 -9.16
CA LEU A 144 4.38 -11.20 -9.24
C LEU A 144 4.49 -9.72 -9.59
N ARG A 145 5.35 -8.96 -8.89
CA ARG A 145 5.60 -7.54 -9.18
C ARG A 145 5.99 -7.30 -10.64
N SER A 146 6.93 -8.09 -11.16
CA SER A 146 7.37 -7.98 -12.55
C SER A 146 6.23 -8.23 -13.53
N LYS A 147 5.42 -9.27 -13.29
CA LYS A 147 4.27 -9.61 -14.12
C LYS A 147 3.17 -8.55 -14.06
N VAL A 148 2.90 -8.00 -12.87
CA VAL A 148 1.93 -6.90 -12.67
C VAL A 148 2.33 -5.68 -13.47
N ILE A 149 3.59 -5.24 -13.41
CA ILE A 149 4.08 -4.09 -14.18
C ILE A 149 3.94 -4.35 -15.69
N SER A 150 4.30 -5.53 -16.15
CA SER A 150 4.18 -5.92 -17.56
C SER A 150 2.73 -5.92 -18.03
N PHE A 151 1.82 -6.42 -17.20
CA PHE A 151 0.38 -6.42 -17.48
C PHE A 151 -0.19 -5.00 -17.53
N ILE A 152 0.15 -4.15 -16.56
CA ILE A 152 -0.25 -2.73 -16.54
C ILE A 152 0.15 -2.04 -17.85
N ARG A 153 1.42 -2.18 -18.30
CA ARG A 153 1.86 -1.62 -19.58
C ARG A 153 1.01 -2.08 -20.75
N SER A 154 0.75 -3.39 -20.82
CA SER A 154 -0.08 -3.96 -21.88
C SER A 154 -1.51 -3.39 -21.88
N GLU A 155 -2.14 -3.27 -20.71
CA GLU A 155 -3.49 -2.71 -20.61
C GLU A 155 -3.53 -1.22 -20.94
N MET A 156 -2.56 -0.44 -20.48
CA MET A 156 -2.48 0.99 -20.80
C MET A 156 -2.32 1.25 -22.30
N LEU A 157 -1.48 0.47 -22.97
CA LEU A 157 -1.32 0.56 -24.44
C LEU A 157 -2.64 0.19 -25.16
N LYS A 158 -3.38 -0.84 -24.72
CA LYS A 158 -4.70 -1.19 -25.27
C LYS A 158 -5.75 -0.09 -25.06
N LEU A 159 -5.61 0.72 -24.01
CA LEU A 159 -6.47 1.86 -23.73
C LEU A 159 -6.05 3.12 -24.52
N GLY A 160 -5.03 3.01 -25.37
CA GLY A 160 -4.54 4.08 -26.25
C GLY A 160 -3.62 5.08 -25.56
N PHE A 161 -3.05 4.74 -24.41
CA PHE A 161 -2.02 5.55 -23.76
C PHE A 161 -0.64 5.28 -24.37
N LEU A 162 0.21 6.29 -24.34
CA LEU A 162 1.61 6.18 -24.72
C LEU A 162 2.50 6.34 -23.48
N GLU A 163 3.53 5.49 -23.38
CA GLU A 163 4.49 5.54 -22.27
C GLU A 163 5.58 6.56 -22.60
N TYR A 164 5.71 7.59 -21.76
CA TYR A 164 6.76 8.59 -21.84
C TYR A 164 7.60 8.61 -20.57
N GLN A 165 8.79 9.16 -20.66
CA GLN A 165 9.68 9.36 -19.53
C GLN A 165 9.82 10.86 -19.24
N THR A 166 9.88 11.19 -17.95
CA THR A 166 10.08 12.56 -17.47
C THR A 166 11.43 12.67 -16.75
N PRO A 167 12.02 13.88 -16.66
CA PRO A 167 13.28 14.08 -15.99
C PRO A 167 13.26 13.64 -14.51
N ILE A 168 14.35 12.98 -14.08
CA ILE A 168 14.59 12.65 -12.66
C ILE A 168 15.34 13.79 -11.96
N LEU A 169 16.25 14.49 -12.64
CA LEU A 169 16.87 15.70 -12.09
C LEU A 169 16.02 16.91 -12.49
N THR A 170 15.35 17.51 -11.53
CA THR A 170 14.41 18.62 -11.75
C THR A 170 14.57 19.70 -10.68
N SER A 171 13.68 20.68 -10.65
CA SER A 171 13.59 21.65 -9.57
C SER A 171 12.74 21.11 -8.43
N SER A 172 12.94 21.65 -7.23
CA SER A 172 12.07 21.41 -6.06
C SER A 172 10.61 21.69 -6.41
N SER A 173 9.73 20.81 -5.94
CA SER A 173 8.27 20.91 -6.15
C SER A 173 7.57 20.89 -4.80
N PRO A 174 6.68 21.84 -4.48
CA PRO A 174 6.00 21.91 -3.20
C PRO A 174 4.79 20.96 -3.14
N GLU A 175 5.01 19.67 -3.36
CA GLU A 175 3.96 18.63 -3.34
C GLU A 175 3.69 18.05 -1.94
N GLY A 176 4.25 18.65 -0.88
CA GLY A 176 3.94 18.33 0.51
C GLY A 176 4.98 17.47 1.24
N ALA A 177 5.78 16.66 0.56
CA ALA A 177 6.89 15.92 1.15
C ALA A 177 8.20 16.74 1.13
N ARG A 178 9.22 16.29 1.85
CA ARG A 178 10.57 16.84 1.72
C ARG A 178 11.26 16.26 0.49
N ASP A 179 12.03 17.11 -0.22
CA ASP A 179 12.78 16.72 -1.40
C ASP A 179 14.11 16.08 -1.02
N PHE A 180 14.55 15.10 -1.82
CA PHE A 180 15.96 14.72 -1.90
C PHE A 180 16.69 15.68 -2.81
N LEU A 181 17.71 16.36 -2.31
CA LEU A 181 18.45 17.38 -3.04
C LEU A 181 19.78 16.83 -3.58
N VAL A 182 20.07 17.12 -4.83
CA VAL A 182 21.31 16.74 -5.51
C VAL A 182 22.08 18.02 -5.89
N PRO A 183 23.29 18.26 -5.34
CA PRO A 183 24.03 19.48 -5.61
C PRO A 183 24.55 19.52 -7.06
N SER A 184 24.53 20.70 -7.68
CA SER A 184 25.02 20.90 -9.04
C SER A 184 26.50 21.31 -9.04
N ARG A 185 27.36 20.48 -9.63
CA ARG A 185 28.79 20.83 -9.80
C ARG A 185 29.00 22.02 -10.74
N LEU A 186 28.17 22.13 -11.78
CA LEU A 186 28.30 23.21 -12.79
C LEU A 186 27.68 24.53 -12.34
N ASN A 187 26.82 24.52 -11.34
CA ASN A 187 26.19 25.71 -10.80
C ASN A 187 26.36 25.71 -9.26
N PRO A 188 27.52 26.17 -8.75
CA PRO A 188 27.80 26.16 -7.33
C PRO A 188 26.72 26.84 -6.50
N GLY A 189 26.31 26.24 -5.37
CA GLY A 189 25.26 26.72 -4.50
C GLY A 189 23.83 26.43 -5.00
N LYS A 190 23.66 25.80 -6.18
CA LYS A 190 22.36 25.35 -6.68
C LYS A 190 22.21 23.84 -6.61
N PHE A 191 20.97 23.39 -6.48
CA PHE A 191 20.61 21.99 -6.33
C PHE A 191 19.55 21.59 -7.35
N TYR A 192 19.64 20.37 -7.84
CA TYR A 192 18.49 19.64 -8.38
C TYR A 192 17.73 18.99 -7.24
N ALA A 193 16.45 18.71 -7.46
CA ALA A 193 15.65 17.84 -6.61
C ALA A 193 15.31 16.55 -7.36
N LEU A 194 15.19 15.44 -6.63
CA LEU A 194 14.57 14.23 -7.17
C LEU A 194 13.04 14.41 -7.12
N PRO A 195 12.28 13.98 -8.16
CA PRO A 195 10.85 14.28 -8.26
C PRO A 195 10.03 13.51 -7.22
N GLN A 196 9.19 14.20 -6.48
CA GLN A 196 8.21 13.57 -5.58
C GLN A 196 7.13 12.81 -6.36
N ALA A 197 6.80 13.30 -7.55
CA ALA A 197 5.99 12.71 -8.61
C ALA A 197 6.23 13.54 -9.88
N PRO A 198 5.94 13.04 -11.11
CA PRO A 198 6.08 13.80 -12.34
C PRO A 198 4.92 14.80 -12.57
N GLN A 199 4.32 15.36 -11.50
CA GLN A 199 3.07 16.13 -11.55
C GLN A 199 3.11 17.31 -12.51
N GLN A 200 4.16 18.13 -12.47
CA GLN A 200 4.28 19.28 -13.38
C GLN A 200 4.52 18.82 -14.82
N PHE A 201 5.36 17.81 -15.00
CA PHE A 201 5.70 17.32 -16.35
C PHE A 201 4.53 16.68 -17.06
N LYS A 202 3.70 15.89 -16.35
CA LYS A 202 2.51 15.29 -17.00
C LYS A 202 1.49 16.33 -17.45
N GLN A 203 1.32 17.42 -16.70
CA GLN A 203 0.49 18.54 -17.11
C GLN A 203 1.12 19.27 -18.32
N LEU A 204 2.44 19.47 -18.34
CA LEU A 204 3.15 20.03 -19.51
C LEU A 204 3.04 19.14 -20.75
N ILE A 205 3.01 17.80 -20.60
CA ILE A 205 2.76 16.87 -21.70
C ILE A 205 1.37 17.12 -22.30
N MET A 206 0.33 17.32 -21.47
CA MET A 206 -1.02 17.66 -21.94
C MET A 206 -1.04 18.99 -22.69
N VAL A 207 -0.38 20.02 -22.14
CA VAL A 207 -0.23 21.34 -22.83
C VAL A 207 0.54 21.21 -24.14
N SER A 208 1.44 20.25 -24.26
CA SER A 208 2.21 19.98 -25.47
C SER A 208 1.41 19.26 -26.58
N GLY A 209 0.11 19.02 -26.37
CA GLY A 209 -0.79 18.44 -27.37
C GLY A 209 -0.84 16.91 -27.38
N PHE A 210 -0.42 16.26 -26.31
CA PHE A 210 -0.58 14.82 -26.14
C PHE A 210 -1.90 14.52 -25.39
N ASP A 211 -2.65 13.52 -25.84
CA ASP A 211 -3.97 13.22 -25.28
C ASP A 211 -3.92 12.27 -24.08
N LYS A 212 -3.05 11.26 -24.12
CA LYS A 212 -3.00 10.19 -23.11
C LYS A 212 -1.57 9.80 -22.82
N TYR A 213 -1.14 10.10 -21.63
CA TYR A 213 0.19 9.79 -21.09
C TYR A 213 0.11 8.77 -19.98
N PHE A 214 1.06 7.85 -19.94
CA PHE A 214 1.39 7.13 -18.73
C PHE A 214 2.90 6.91 -18.58
N GLN A 215 3.30 6.60 -17.35
CA GLN A 215 4.68 6.23 -17.00
C GLN A 215 4.67 5.30 -15.78
N ILE A 216 5.56 4.32 -15.76
CA ILE A 216 5.92 3.65 -14.50
C ILE A 216 6.98 4.54 -13.84
N ALA A 217 6.52 5.50 -13.06
CA ALA A 217 7.32 6.61 -12.57
C ALA A 217 8.05 6.27 -11.27
N PRO A 218 9.39 6.42 -11.19
CA PRO A 218 10.08 6.47 -9.91
C PRO A 218 9.76 7.79 -9.21
N CYS A 219 9.38 7.71 -7.94
CA CYS A 219 9.04 8.84 -7.08
C CYS A 219 9.91 8.80 -5.84
N PHE A 220 10.32 9.98 -5.35
CA PHE A 220 11.26 10.12 -4.24
C PHE A 220 10.69 11.07 -3.20
N ARG A 221 10.53 10.59 -1.96
CA ARG A 221 10.01 11.41 -0.85
C ARG A 221 10.80 11.12 0.41
N ASP A 222 11.37 12.16 1.01
CA ASP A 222 12.01 12.07 2.32
C ASP A 222 10.94 12.15 3.41
N GLU A 223 10.33 11.01 3.70
CA GLU A 223 9.24 10.83 4.65
C GLU A 223 9.50 9.64 5.57
N ASP A 224 8.85 9.65 6.73
CA ASP A 224 8.93 8.52 7.66
C ASP A 224 8.34 7.24 7.07
N ALA A 225 9.04 6.13 7.25
CA ALA A 225 8.61 4.82 6.82
C ALA A 225 7.35 4.35 7.55
N ARG A 226 6.48 3.64 6.82
CA ARG A 226 5.34 2.88 7.36
C ARG A 226 5.27 1.51 6.68
N ALA A 227 4.39 0.65 7.13
CA ALA A 227 4.17 -0.63 6.48
C ALA A 227 3.76 -0.49 5.00
N ASP A 228 2.95 0.52 4.69
CA ASP A 228 2.42 0.84 3.36
C ASP A 228 3.17 1.98 2.64
N ARG A 229 4.32 2.46 3.19
CA ARG A 229 5.09 3.58 2.65
C ARG A 229 6.60 3.37 2.79
N SER A 230 7.33 3.51 1.66
CA SER A 230 8.79 3.55 1.64
C SER A 230 9.31 4.90 2.14
N PRO A 231 10.42 4.94 2.87
CA PRO A 231 11.03 6.20 3.32
C PRO A 231 11.85 6.92 2.23
N GLY A 232 11.95 6.40 1.04
CA GLY A 232 12.78 6.96 -0.02
C GLY A 232 12.10 6.88 -1.36
N GLU A 233 12.40 5.87 -2.13
CA GLU A 233 11.85 5.66 -3.46
C GLU A 233 10.68 4.68 -3.46
N PHE A 234 9.74 4.91 -4.37
CA PHE A 234 8.62 4.03 -4.68
C PHE A 234 8.19 4.24 -6.13
N TYR A 235 7.32 3.37 -6.64
CA TYR A 235 6.90 3.42 -8.03
C TYR A 235 5.40 3.62 -8.18
N GLN A 236 5.01 4.51 -9.09
CA GLN A 236 3.61 4.75 -9.45
C GLN A 236 3.36 4.41 -10.92
N LEU A 237 2.16 3.93 -11.22
CA LEU A 237 1.58 4.10 -12.54
C LEU A 237 1.06 5.54 -12.60
N ASP A 238 1.83 6.45 -13.15
CA ASP A 238 1.39 7.83 -13.33
C ASP A 238 0.69 7.97 -14.67
N LEU A 239 -0.51 8.56 -14.70
CA LEU A 239 -1.28 8.78 -15.93
C LEU A 239 -1.99 10.12 -15.93
N GLU A 240 -2.14 10.70 -17.13
CA GLU A 240 -2.86 11.94 -17.36
C GLU A 240 -3.54 11.92 -18.73
N MET A 241 -4.70 12.57 -18.87
CA MET A 241 -5.51 12.64 -20.09
C MET A 241 -6.01 14.05 -20.34
N SER A 242 -6.01 14.47 -21.61
CA SER A 242 -6.60 15.74 -22.06
C SER A 242 -8.08 15.58 -22.40
N PHE A 243 -8.84 16.67 -22.26
CA PHE A 243 -10.27 16.76 -22.63
C PHE A 243 -11.15 15.76 -21.89
N VAL A 244 -10.95 15.63 -20.59
CA VAL A 244 -11.67 14.65 -19.74
C VAL A 244 -12.30 15.30 -18.54
N GLU A 245 -13.36 14.64 -18.04
CA GLU A 245 -13.99 14.86 -16.77
C GLU A 245 -13.62 13.75 -15.77
N GLN A 246 -14.05 13.89 -14.54
CA GLN A 246 -13.73 12.96 -13.46
C GLN A 246 -14.16 11.51 -13.77
N GLU A 247 -15.33 11.30 -14.33
CA GLU A 247 -15.84 9.96 -14.65
C GLU A 247 -15.05 9.28 -15.79
N ASP A 248 -14.43 10.04 -16.69
CA ASP A 248 -13.57 9.48 -17.74
C ASP A 248 -12.32 8.86 -17.14
N VAL A 249 -11.71 9.54 -16.15
CA VAL A 249 -10.58 9.00 -15.39
C VAL A 249 -10.99 7.75 -14.62
N PHE A 250 -12.16 7.78 -13.96
CA PHE A 250 -12.69 6.63 -13.21
C PHE A 250 -12.91 5.42 -14.12
N ASN A 251 -13.51 5.60 -15.28
CA ASN A 251 -13.75 4.51 -16.24
C ASN A 251 -12.46 3.82 -16.69
N VAL A 252 -11.39 4.58 -16.94
CA VAL A 252 -10.08 4.03 -17.30
C VAL A 252 -9.49 3.22 -16.16
N VAL A 253 -9.48 3.80 -14.95
CA VAL A 253 -8.86 3.19 -13.76
C VAL A 253 -9.65 1.97 -13.28
N GLU A 254 -10.98 2.03 -13.25
CA GLU A 254 -11.82 0.89 -12.89
C GLU A 254 -11.58 -0.29 -13.82
N LYS A 255 -11.57 -0.06 -15.14
CA LYS A 255 -11.28 -1.10 -16.12
C LYS A 255 -9.92 -1.74 -15.91
N LEU A 256 -8.89 -0.92 -15.68
CA LEU A 256 -7.54 -1.41 -15.40
C LEU A 256 -7.50 -2.24 -14.13
N MET A 257 -8.05 -1.73 -13.01
CA MET A 257 -8.01 -2.42 -11.71
C MET A 257 -8.81 -3.72 -11.73
N ILE A 258 -9.99 -3.73 -12.35
CA ILE A 258 -10.80 -4.94 -12.49
C ILE A 258 -10.04 -6.02 -13.27
N ASN A 259 -9.46 -5.65 -14.42
CA ASN A 259 -8.72 -6.60 -15.25
C ASN A 259 -7.48 -7.13 -14.52
N LEU A 260 -6.73 -6.23 -13.85
CA LEU A 260 -5.52 -6.57 -13.11
C LEU A 260 -5.81 -7.53 -11.95
N PHE A 261 -6.77 -7.20 -11.09
CA PHE A 261 -7.07 -8.01 -9.91
C PHE A 261 -7.73 -9.34 -10.27
N LYS A 262 -8.58 -9.39 -11.30
CA LYS A 262 -9.13 -10.65 -11.84
C LYS A 262 -8.04 -11.54 -12.47
N HIS A 263 -6.99 -10.95 -13.06
CA HIS A 263 -5.91 -11.72 -13.70
C HIS A 263 -4.95 -12.36 -12.68
N PHE A 264 -4.62 -11.65 -11.60
CA PHE A 264 -3.60 -12.09 -10.64
C PHE A 264 -4.15 -12.68 -9.35
N SER A 265 -5.46 -12.67 -9.13
CA SER A 265 -6.06 -13.20 -7.91
C SER A 265 -7.36 -13.96 -8.19
N SER A 266 -7.60 -15.01 -7.39
CA SER A 266 -8.87 -15.75 -7.36
C SER A 266 -9.93 -15.07 -6.47
N LYS A 267 -9.55 -14.09 -5.65
CA LYS A 267 -10.48 -13.35 -4.80
C LYS A 267 -11.46 -12.53 -5.64
N LYS A 268 -12.68 -12.40 -5.17
CA LYS A 268 -13.74 -11.68 -5.88
C LYS A 268 -13.66 -10.17 -5.63
N ILE A 269 -13.97 -9.37 -6.65
CA ILE A 269 -14.20 -7.94 -6.48
C ILE A 269 -15.63 -7.75 -6.00
N LEU A 270 -15.84 -6.97 -4.94
CA LEU A 270 -17.13 -6.80 -4.26
C LEU A 270 -18.18 -6.17 -5.20
N ASN A 271 -17.81 -5.11 -5.93
CA ASN A 271 -18.65 -4.40 -6.87
C ASN A 271 -17.89 -4.12 -8.16
N GLU A 272 -18.45 -4.43 -9.32
CA GLU A 272 -17.80 -4.13 -10.61
C GLU A 272 -17.80 -2.63 -10.95
N LYS A 273 -18.78 -1.88 -10.46
CA LYS A 273 -18.76 -0.42 -10.45
C LYS A 273 -18.39 0.03 -9.04
N PHE A 274 -17.28 0.73 -8.89
CA PHE A 274 -16.78 1.14 -7.58
C PHE A 274 -17.68 2.24 -6.99
N PRO A 275 -18.12 2.13 -5.74
CA PRO A 275 -18.92 3.18 -5.10
C PRO A 275 -18.19 4.53 -5.08
N ARG A 276 -18.93 5.62 -5.32
CA ARG A 276 -18.47 6.99 -5.12
C ARG A 276 -18.97 7.46 -3.77
N ILE A 277 -18.07 7.71 -2.84
CA ILE A 277 -18.36 8.13 -1.46
C ILE A 277 -17.74 9.51 -1.29
N SER A 278 -18.53 10.51 -0.91
CA SER A 278 -17.97 11.83 -0.64
C SER A 278 -17.05 11.79 0.59
N PHE A 279 -16.03 12.62 0.61
CA PHE A 279 -15.12 12.75 1.76
C PHE A 279 -15.90 12.94 3.08
N GLN A 280 -16.91 13.82 3.05
CA GLN A 280 -17.76 14.08 4.21
C GLN A 280 -18.52 12.82 4.67
N GLU A 281 -19.07 12.05 3.72
CA GLU A 281 -19.75 10.79 4.03
C GLU A 281 -18.79 9.74 4.58
N ALA A 282 -17.58 9.61 4.00
CA ALA A 282 -16.55 8.70 4.47
C ALA A 282 -16.15 8.99 5.92
N MET A 283 -15.88 10.25 6.23
CA MET A 283 -15.56 10.68 7.58
C MET A 283 -16.71 10.47 8.57
N LYS A 284 -17.95 10.66 8.12
CA LYS A 284 -19.14 10.47 8.97
C LYS A 284 -19.42 8.99 9.24
N LYS A 285 -19.35 8.12 8.22
CA LYS A 285 -19.72 6.69 8.32
C LYS A 285 -18.58 5.80 8.80
N TYR A 286 -17.35 6.11 8.43
CA TYR A 286 -16.19 5.23 8.66
C TYR A 286 -15.11 5.86 9.52
N GLY A 287 -15.16 7.20 9.70
CA GLY A 287 -14.16 7.96 10.46
C GLY A 287 -12.81 8.07 9.75
N THR A 288 -12.75 7.75 8.45
CA THR A 288 -11.53 7.77 7.64
C THR A 288 -11.89 8.00 6.17
N ASP A 289 -10.98 8.62 5.45
CA ASP A 289 -11.00 8.76 3.99
C ASP A 289 -10.48 7.51 3.26
N LYS A 290 -10.11 6.46 4.02
CA LYS A 290 -9.60 5.18 3.49
C LYS A 290 -10.37 3.99 4.08
N PRO A 291 -11.71 3.90 3.85
CA PRO A 291 -12.51 2.87 4.49
C PRO A 291 -12.24 1.49 3.90
N ASP A 292 -12.13 0.48 4.78
CA ASP A 292 -12.26 -0.91 4.35
C ASP A 292 -13.76 -1.26 4.28
N LEU A 293 -14.27 -1.38 3.05
CA LEU A 293 -15.68 -1.71 2.81
C LEU A 293 -15.99 -3.22 2.99
N ARG A 294 -15.00 -4.07 3.23
CA ARG A 294 -15.21 -5.46 3.68
C ARG A 294 -15.69 -5.51 5.12
N ASN A 295 -15.41 -4.47 5.89
CA ASN A 295 -15.88 -4.28 7.25
C ASN A 295 -17.31 -3.69 7.22
N PRO A 296 -18.35 -4.44 7.61
CA PRO A 296 -19.74 -3.99 7.52
C PRO A 296 -20.15 -2.98 8.59
N LEU A 297 -19.30 -2.71 9.57
CA LEU A 297 -19.62 -1.78 10.65
C LEU A 297 -19.60 -0.34 10.15
N GLU A 298 -20.57 0.45 10.56
CA GLU A 298 -20.67 1.89 10.31
C GLU A 298 -20.76 2.67 11.62
N ILE A 299 -20.22 3.88 11.61
CA ILE A 299 -20.37 4.85 12.70
C ILE A 299 -21.72 5.57 12.52
N LYS A 300 -22.49 5.69 13.60
CA LYS A 300 -23.79 6.35 13.63
C LYS A 300 -23.73 7.56 14.56
N GLU A 301 -24.44 8.62 14.17
CA GLU A 301 -24.54 9.89 14.93
C GLU A 301 -25.65 9.79 15.96
N LEU A 302 -25.35 10.05 17.24
CA LEU A 302 -26.30 9.97 18.35
C LEU A 302 -26.34 11.23 19.21
N THR A 303 -25.67 12.32 18.85
CA THR A 303 -25.56 13.54 19.68
C THR A 303 -26.91 14.07 20.12
N THR A 304 -27.87 14.16 19.20
CA THR A 304 -29.21 14.70 19.49
C THR A 304 -29.99 13.86 20.51
N LEU A 305 -29.72 12.56 20.59
CA LEU A 305 -30.34 11.70 21.59
C LEU A 305 -29.99 12.12 23.02
N PHE A 306 -28.77 12.61 23.24
CA PHE A 306 -28.27 13.02 24.55
C PHE A 306 -28.77 14.41 24.98
N THR A 307 -29.57 15.10 24.17
CA THR A 307 -30.31 16.31 24.57
C THR A 307 -31.66 15.99 25.21
N ARG A 308 -32.16 14.75 25.10
CA ARG A 308 -33.46 14.30 25.61
C ARG A 308 -33.49 14.20 27.13
N ASP A 309 -34.64 14.46 27.75
CA ASP A 309 -34.80 14.39 29.20
C ASP A 309 -34.87 12.96 29.75
N ASP A 310 -35.29 12.00 28.92
CA ASP A 310 -35.41 10.59 29.30
C ASP A 310 -34.08 9.81 29.20
N VAL A 311 -33.00 10.43 28.77
CA VAL A 311 -31.62 9.92 28.86
C VAL A 311 -30.98 10.46 30.12
N LYS A 312 -30.62 9.59 31.06
CA LYS A 312 -30.05 9.94 32.38
C LYS A 312 -28.52 9.85 32.45
N PHE A 313 -27.83 9.82 31.31
CA PHE A 313 -26.36 9.76 31.25
C PHE A 313 -25.74 11.17 31.33
N ASP A 314 -25.74 11.74 32.52
CA ASP A 314 -25.44 13.15 32.78
C ASP A 314 -24.04 13.58 32.32
N ILE A 315 -23.05 12.69 32.36
CA ILE A 315 -21.69 13.00 31.90
C ILE A 315 -21.73 13.38 30.41
N PHE A 316 -22.33 12.55 29.58
CA PHE A 316 -22.43 12.84 28.13
C PHE A 316 -23.34 14.03 27.85
N LYS A 317 -24.44 14.18 28.59
CA LYS A 317 -25.31 15.35 28.45
C LYS A 317 -24.57 16.66 28.70
N LYS A 318 -23.73 16.74 29.74
CA LYS A 318 -22.89 17.90 30.04
C LYS A 318 -21.89 18.18 28.94
N MET A 319 -21.21 17.15 28.43
CA MET A 319 -20.26 17.28 27.33
C MET A 319 -20.94 17.74 26.04
N VAL A 320 -22.11 17.21 25.69
CA VAL A 320 -22.87 17.63 24.51
C VAL A 320 -23.30 19.09 24.63
N LYS A 321 -23.75 19.56 25.82
CA LYS A 321 -24.05 20.97 26.06
C LYS A 321 -22.84 21.89 25.90
N SER A 322 -21.61 21.37 26.06
CA SER A 322 -20.36 22.12 25.83
C SER A 322 -19.80 21.95 24.41
N GLY A 323 -20.60 21.39 23.46
CA GLY A 323 -20.23 21.29 22.04
C GLY A 323 -19.57 19.96 21.64
N SER A 324 -19.54 18.96 22.52
CA SER A 324 -19.10 17.61 22.15
C SER A 324 -20.15 16.86 21.34
N ILE A 325 -19.71 15.88 20.56
CA ILE A 325 -20.58 14.97 19.81
C ILE A 325 -20.58 13.58 20.41
N VAL A 326 -21.64 12.80 20.14
CA VAL A 326 -21.72 11.38 20.48
C VAL A 326 -21.93 10.57 19.22
N ARG A 327 -21.03 9.64 18.97
CA ARG A 327 -21.15 8.68 17.86
C ARG A 327 -21.01 7.25 18.36
N ALA A 328 -21.56 6.30 17.61
CA ALA A 328 -21.64 4.92 18.01
C ALA A 328 -21.33 3.93 16.89
N ILE A 329 -20.92 2.72 17.26
CA ILE A 329 -20.78 1.56 16.39
C ILE A 329 -21.72 0.47 16.90
N LEU A 330 -22.57 -0.05 16.02
CA LEU A 330 -23.44 -1.18 16.30
C LEU A 330 -22.79 -2.49 15.87
N THR A 331 -22.87 -3.50 16.72
CA THR A 331 -22.44 -4.87 16.42
C THR A 331 -23.63 -5.83 16.46
N LYS A 332 -23.79 -6.60 15.38
CA LYS A 332 -24.91 -7.53 15.24
C LYS A 332 -24.68 -8.83 16.02
N ASN A 333 -25.75 -9.32 16.67
CA ASN A 333 -25.78 -10.64 17.35
C ASN A 333 -24.64 -10.88 18.35
N THR A 334 -24.24 -9.86 19.11
CA THR A 334 -23.13 -9.95 20.05
C THR A 334 -23.54 -10.21 21.51
N LYS A 335 -24.82 -10.46 21.77
CA LYS A 335 -25.36 -10.78 23.12
C LYS A 335 -24.63 -11.92 23.82
N GLU A 336 -24.25 -12.97 23.06
CA GLU A 336 -23.60 -14.17 23.60
C GLU A 336 -22.09 -14.00 23.85
N LYS A 337 -21.51 -12.83 23.48
CA LYS A 337 -20.11 -12.57 23.78
C LYS A 337 -19.91 -12.37 25.29
N PRO A 338 -18.80 -12.90 25.85
CA PRO A 338 -18.51 -12.73 27.26
C PRO A 338 -18.27 -11.25 27.60
N ARG A 339 -18.53 -10.86 28.82
CA ARG A 339 -18.29 -9.50 29.31
C ARG A 339 -16.86 -9.02 29.05
N SER A 340 -15.88 -9.91 29.15
CA SER A 340 -14.49 -9.61 28.87
C SER A 340 -14.24 -9.10 27.44
N PHE A 341 -15.06 -9.51 26.45
CA PHE A 341 -14.97 -8.97 25.08
C PHE A 341 -15.21 -7.46 25.08
N PHE A 342 -16.26 -6.99 25.73
CA PHE A 342 -16.62 -5.58 25.80
C PHE A 342 -15.62 -4.77 26.65
N ASP A 343 -15.25 -5.31 27.82
CA ASP A 343 -14.29 -4.66 28.73
C ASP A 343 -12.90 -4.53 28.10
N ASN A 344 -12.46 -5.50 27.26
CA ASN A 344 -11.20 -5.45 26.54
C ASN A 344 -11.21 -4.37 25.44
N ILE A 345 -12.34 -4.16 24.76
CA ILE A 345 -12.48 -3.09 23.76
C ILE A 345 -12.42 -1.72 24.44
N ASP A 346 -13.10 -1.53 25.57
CA ASP A 346 -13.04 -0.28 26.34
C ASP A 346 -11.62 -0.01 26.87
N LYS A 347 -10.94 -1.03 27.40
CA LYS A 347 -9.55 -0.94 27.84
C LYS A 347 -8.62 -0.55 26.68
N TRP A 348 -8.73 -1.24 25.55
CA TRP A 348 -7.96 -0.94 24.36
C TRP A 348 -8.18 0.50 23.87
N ALA A 349 -9.43 0.99 23.87
CA ALA A 349 -9.73 2.37 23.48
C ALA A 349 -9.04 3.39 24.40
N LYS A 350 -8.97 3.11 25.71
CA LYS A 350 -8.23 3.94 26.67
C LYS A 350 -6.72 3.95 26.38
N GLU A 351 -6.16 2.81 26.02
CA GLU A 351 -4.75 2.69 25.58
C GLU A 351 -4.48 3.49 24.30
N GLN A 352 -5.50 3.69 23.44
CA GLN A 352 -5.42 4.55 22.26
C GLN A 352 -5.68 6.06 22.58
N GLY A 353 -5.81 6.42 23.84
CA GLY A 353 -6.00 7.81 24.28
C GLY A 353 -7.47 8.27 24.38
N ALA A 354 -8.44 7.37 24.24
CA ALA A 354 -9.84 7.71 24.49
C ALA A 354 -10.16 7.77 25.99
N SER A 355 -11.22 8.51 26.35
CA SER A 355 -11.78 8.46 27.71
C SER A 355 -12.45 7.11 28.02
N GLY A 356 -12.70 6.30 27.01
CA GLY A 356 -13.33 4.98 27.02
C GLY A 356 -14.37 4.82 25.92
N LEU A 357 -14.84 3.58 25.75
CA LEU A 357 -15.98 3.23 24.88
C LEU A 357 -17.10 2.67 25.75
N ALA A 358 -18.11 3.50 25.99
CA ALA A 358 -19.30 3.06 26.73
C ALA A 358 -20.08 2.04 25.89
N TYR A 359 -20.65 1.01 26.52
CA TYR A 359 -21.37 -0.03 25.80
C TYR A 359 -22.58 -0.58 26.57
N PHE A 360 -23.54 -1.13 25.82
CA PHE A 360 -24.57 -2.02 26.31
C PHE A 360 -25.12 -2.92 25.20
N THR A 361 -25.80 -4.00 25.58
CA THR A 361 -26.50 -4.93 24.69
C THR A 361 -28.01 -4.72 24.81
N PHE A 362 -28.73 -4.75 23.69
CA PHE A 362 -30.20 -4.66 23.67
C PHE A 362 -30.80 -6.00 24.06
N GLU A 363 -31.52 -6.04 25.18
CA GLU A 363 -32.27 -7.21 25.66
C GLU A 363 -33.76 -6.86 25.78
N LYS A 364 -34.60 -7.88 25.68
CA LYS A 364 -36.05 -7.76 25.85
C LYS A 364 -36.56 -8.90 26.75
N ASP A 365 -37.14 -8.51 27.87
CA ASP A 365 -37.98 -9.36 28.68
C ASP A 365 -39.45 -8.96 28.48
N LYS A 366 -40.03 -8.15 29.40
CA LYS A 366 -41.32 -7.48 29.22
C LYS A 366 -41.18 -6.17 28.42
N GLU A 367 -40.07 -5.44 28.65
CA GLU A 367 -39.69 -4.18 28.06
C GLU A 367 -38.28 -4.27 27.44
N ILE A 368 -37.94 -3.36 26.56
CA ILE A 368 -36.59 -3.26 25.99
C ILE A 368 -35.67 -2.64 27.04
N LYS A 369 -34.54 -3.29 27.32
CA LYS A 369 -33.52 -2.81 28.27
C LYS A 369 -32.13 -2.86 27.67
N GLY A 370 -31.29 -1.95 28.11
CA GLY A 370 -29.84 -1.96 27.84
C GLY A 370 -29.14 -2.74 28.97
N LYS A 371 -28.52 -3.88 28.65
CA LYS A 371 -27.69 -4.62 29.58
C LYS A 371 -26.24 -4.25 29.41
N GLY A 372 -25.64 -3.70 30.45
CA GLY A 372 -24.25 -3.26 30.47
C GLY A 372 -24.03 -2.07 31.41
N PRO A 373 -22.81 -1.54 31.48
CA PRO A 373 -22.44 -0.52 32.44
C PRO A 373 -23.31 0.75 32.37
N VAL A 374 -23.73 1.13 31.16
CA VAL A 374 -24.46 2.39 30.93
C VAL A 374 -25.91 2.18 30.48
N GLY A 375 -26.35 0.96 30.23
CA GLY A 375 -27.71 0.67 29.73
C GLY A 375 -28.83 1.20 30.65
N LYS A 376 -28.62 1.22 31.97
CA LYS A 376 -29.55 1.73 32.97
C LYS A 376 -29.88 3.23 32.86
N PHE A 377 -29.09 4.00 32.08
CA PHE A 377 -29.30 5.43 31.93
C PHE A 377 -30.26 5.78 30.79
N PHE A 378 -30.77 4.80 30.07
CA PHE A 378 -31.67 4.98 28.93
C PHE A 378 -33.07 4.46 29.27
N SER A 379 -34.08 5.24 28.93
CA SER A 379 -35.49 4.81 28.96
C SER A 379 -35.78 3.83 27.81
N GLU A 380 -36.90 3.09 27.88
CA GLU A 380 -37.33 2.23 26.78
C GLU A 380 -37.51 3.02 25.48
N ASP A 381 -38.06 4.23 25.56
CA ASP A 381 -38.28 5.09 24.38
C ASP A 381 -36.96 5.60 23.77
N SER A 382 -35.98 5.94 24.62
CA SER A 382 -34.63 6.29 24.12
C SER A 382 -33.91 5.09 23.51
N LEU A 383 -34.09 3.87 24.04
CA LEU A 383 -33.54 2.65 23.46
C LEU A 383 -34.19 2.33 22.11
N LYS A 384 -35.52 2.49 21.98
CA LYS A 384 -36.22 2.33 20.69
C LYS A 384 -35.72 3.33 19.63
N GLU A 385 -35.46 4.55 20.03
CA GLU A 385 -34.89 5.56 19.11
C GLU A 385 -33.46 5.22 18.68
N ILE A 386 -32.60 4.75 19.61
CA ILE A 386 -31.26 4.24 19.24
C ILE A 386 -31.38 3.07 18.28
N MET A 387 -32.28 2.12 18.55
CA MET A 387 -32.51 0.97 17.66
C MET A 387 -32.93 1.41 16.27
N LYS A 388 -33.77 2.43 16.15
CA LYS A 388 -34.20 3.00 14.86
C LYS A 388 -33.04 3.66 14.12
N ILE A 389 -32.27 4.55 14.80
CA ILE A 389 -31.13 5.26 14.19
C ILE A 389 -30.03 4.28 13.73
N CYS A 390 -29.75 3.30 14.57
CA CYS A 390 -28.66 2.33 14.31
C CYS A 390 -29.12 1.10 13.52
N ASN A 391 -30.41 0.94 13.22
CA ASN A 391 -31.00 -0.29 12.67
C ASN A 391 -30.65 -1.52 13.54
N ALA A 392 -30.81 -1.37 14.85
CA ALA A 392 -30.49 -2.39 15.82
C ALA A 392 -31.66 -3.35 16.10
N GLU A 393 -31.34 -4.56 16.48
CA GLU A 393 -32.26 -5.62 16.90
C GLU A 393 -31.94 -6.10 18.31
N ILE A 394 -32.86 -6.84 18.92
CA ILE A 394 -32.61 -7.47 20.21
C ILE A 394 -31.48 -8.50 20.05
N GLY A 395 -30.49 -8.44 20.93
CA GLY A 395 -29.27 -9.25 20.88
C GLY A 395 -28.07 -8.53 20.24
N ASP A 396 -28.27 -7.35 19.65
CA ASP A 396 -27.20 -6.49 19.17
C ASP A 396 -26.55 -5.73 20.35
N SER A 397 -25.31 -5.28 20.16
CA SER A 397 -24.64 -4.41 21.13
C SER A 397 -24.17 -3.13 20.48
N ILE A 398 -24.07 -2.07 21.27
CA ILE A 398 -23.65 -0.76 20.81
C ILE A 398 -22.47 -0.26 21.64
N PHE A 399 -21.46 0.28 20.96
CA PHE A 399 -20.33 0.99 21.57
C PHE A 399 -20.41 2.45 21.18
N PHE A 400 -20.21 3.38 22.11
CA PHE A 400 -20.27 4.80 21.82
C PHE A 400 -19.25 5.59 22.63
N ALA A 401 -18.84 6.69 22.02
CA ALA A 401 -17.91 7.65 22.59
C ALA A 401 -18.46 9.07 22.47
N CYS A 402 -18.05 9.92 23.41
CA CYS A 402 -18.39 11.33 23.46
C CYS A 402 -17.13 12.18 23.59
N GLY A 403 -17.03 13.26 22.81
CA GLY A 403 -15.90 14.17 22.86
C GLY A 403 -15.88 15.14 21.67
N LYS A 404 -14.74 15.79 21.45
CA LYS A 404 -14.53 16.65 20.28
C LYS A 404 -14.54 15.83 18.99
N GLU A 405 -15.10 16.37 17.92
CA GLU A 405 -15.34 15.63 16.69
C GLU A 405 -14.06 14.96 16.15
N LYS A 406 -12.97 15.69 15.99
CA LYS A 406 -11.69 15.13 15.47
C LYS A 406 -11.19 13.94 16.30
N GLU A 407 -11.30 14.01 17.64
CA GLU A 407 -10.85 12.95 18.55
C GLU A 407 -11.74 11.71 18.45
N ILE A 408 -13.07 11.91 18.44
CA ILE A 408 -14.06 10.83 18.40
C ILE A 408 -14.06 10.11 17.05
N VAL A 409 -13.93 10.84 15.96
CA VAL A 409 -13.82 10.26 14.62
C VAL A 409 -12.61 9.34 14.53
N LYS A 410 -11.45 9.78 15.00
CA LYS A 410 -10.21 8.99 14.98
C LYS A 410 -10.36 7.71 15.81
N ILE A 411 -10.87 7.82 17.06
CA ILE A 411 -10.98 6.66 17.95
C ILE A 411 -12.01 5.65 17.45
N LEU A 412 -13.14 6.11 16.91
CA LEU A 412 -14.18 5.21 16.39
C LEU A 412 -13.78 4.55 15.08
N SER A 413 -12.97 5.20 14.25
CA SER A 413 -12.38 4.56 13.08
C SER A 413 -11.51 3.37 13.49
N LEU A 414 -10.59 3.58 14.43
CA LEU A 414 -9.74 2.50 14.96
C LEU A 414 -10.57 1.41 15.67
N ALA A 415 -11.60 1.81 16.44
CA ALA A 415 -12.48 0.86 17.13
C ALA A 415 -13.31 0.02 16.14
N ARG A 416 -13.77 0.61 15.04
CA ARG A 416 -14.47 -0.07 13.96
C ARG A 416 -13.65 -1.24 13.43
N ASP A 417 -12.37 -1.01 13.15
CA ASP A 417 -11.47 -2.03 12.60
C ASP A 417 -11.11 -3.08 13.68
N LYS A 418 -10.81 -2.65 14.91
CA LYS A 418 -10.54 -3.54 16.03
C LYS A 418 -11.72 -4.48 16.33
N ILE A 419 -12.93 -3.94 16.43
CA ILE A 419 -14.14 -4.71 16.68
C ILE A 419 -14.41 -5.69 15.54
N ALA A 420 -14.29 -5.27 14.30
CA ALA A 420 -14.51 -6.14 13.15
C ALA A 420 -13.49 -7.29 13.08
N HIS A 421 -12.25 -7.02 13.43
CA HIS A 421 -11.21 -8.03 13.55
C HIS A 421 -11.50 -9.05 14.66
N ASP A 422 -11.83 -8.57 15.87
CA ASP A 422 -12.13 -9.44 17.03
C ASP A 422 -13.39 -10.29 16.82
N LEU A 423 -14.34 -9.78 16.05
CA LEU A 423 -15.54 -10.52 15.64
C LEU A 423 -15.31 -11.42 14.42
N ASN A 424 -14.17 -11.29 13.73
CA ASN A 424 -13.84 -11.99 12.48
C ASN A 424 -14.93 -11.84 11.40
N ILE A 425 -15.44 -10.60 11.21
CA ILE A 425 -16.51 -10.29 10.26
C ILE A 425 -16.03 -9.64 8.96
N ILE A 426 -14.72 -9.44 8.81
CA ILE A 426 -14.12 -8.91 7.58
C ILE A 426 -14.03 -10.02 6.54
N ASP A 427 -14.62 -9.82 5.36
CA ASP A 427 -14.55 -10.78 4.25
C ASP A 427 -13.16 -10.74 3.58
N LYS A 428 -12.29 -11.66 3.99
CA LYS A 428 -10.90 -11.75 3.50
C LYS A 428 -10.78 -12.27 2.06
N GLU A 429 -11.85 -12.86 1.50
CA GLU A 429 -11.87 -13.43 0.16
C GLU A 429 -12.32 -12.44 -0.92
N ARG A 430 -12.34 -11.13 -0.57
CA ARG A 430 -12.77 -10.07 -1.48
C ARG A 430 -11.79 -8.89 -1.54
N PHE A 431 -11.85 -8.21 -2.68
CA PHE A 431 -11.34 -6.85 -2.85
C PHE A 431 -12.52 -5.89 -2.92
N ALA A 432 -12.54 -4.92 -2.04
CA ALA A 432 -13.57 -3.90 -1.94
C ALA A 432 -12.99 -2.54 -2.33
N PHE A 433 -13.24 -2.12 -3.56
CA PHE A 433 -12.82 -0.82 -4.08
C PHE A 433 -13.88 0.24 -3.81
N CYS A 434 -13.45 1.47 -3.59
CA CYS A 434 -14.29 2.66 -3.66
C CYS A 434 -13.49 3.88 -4.13
N TRP A 435 -14.22 4.89 -4.59
CA TRP A 435 -13.72 6.23 -4.79
C TRP A 435 -14.13 7.11 -3.62
N ILE A 436 -13.19 7.86 -3.09
CA ILE A 436 -13.49 8.98 -2.22
C ILE A 436 -13.42 10.23 -3.07
N VAL A 437 -14.50 11.02 -3.05
CA VAL A 437 -14.69 12.17 -3.93
C VAL A 437 -15.09 13.41 -3.13
N ASP A 438 -15.19 14.56 -3.79
CA ASP A 438 -15.68 15.80 -3.19
C ASP A 438 -14.84 16.27 -1.98
N TYR A 439 -13.53 16.18 -2.11
CA TYR A 439 -12.63 16.67 -1.08
C TYR A 439 -12.77 18.19 -0.87
N PRO A 440 -12.64 18.69 0.37
CA PRO A 440 -12.51 20.11 0.57
C PRO A 440 -11.24 20.63 -0.09
N MET A 441 -11.30 21.80 -0.73
CA MET A 441 -10.13 22.42 -1.33
C MET A 441 -9.16 22.96 -0.29
N TYR A 442 -9.72 23.44 0.80
CA TYR A 442 -8.98 24.07 1.89
C TYR A 442 -9.35 23.45 3.24
N GLU A 443 -8.41 23.54 4.17
CA GLU A 443 -8.62 23.26 5.59
C GLU A 443 -8.00 24.36 6.44
N TYR A 444 -8.45 24.45 7.70
CA TYR A 444 -7.84 25.37 8.67
C TYR A 444 -6.78 24.63 9.47
N ASP A 445 -5.53 25.09 9.38
CA ASP A 445 -4.42 24.59 10.18
C ASP A 445 -4.38 25.30 11.53
N GLU A 446 -4.67 24.58 12.60
CA GLU A 446 -4.70 25.09 13.99
C GLU A 446 -3.31 25.54 14.47
N ASN A 447 -2.22 24.94 13.98
CA ASN A 447 -0.86 25.29 14.37
C ASN A 447 -0.40 26.57 13.68
N LEU A 448 -0.65 26.65 12.37
CA LEU A 448 -0.30 27.81 11.56
C LEU A 448 -1.33 28.94 11.67
N LYS A 449 -2.50 28.67 12.25
CA LYS A 449 -3.64 29.59 12.38
C LYS A 449 -4.03 30.25 11.05
N LYS A 450 -4.03 29.49 9.97
CA LYS A 450 -4.37 29.98 8.63
C LYS A 450 -5.06 28.89 7.81
N VAL A 451 -5.73 29.35 6.74
CA VAL A 451 -6.26 28.44 5.71
C VAL A 451 -5.11 27.94 4.84
N ILE A 452 -5.08 26.63 4.58
CA ILE A 452 -4.12 25.97 3.71
C ILE A 452 -4.87 25.08 2.72
N PHE A 453 -4.22 24.65 1.64
CA PHE A 453 -4.77 23.59 0.81
C PHE A 453 -4.85 22.29 1.60
N SER A 454 -5.99 21.60 1.49
CA SER A 454 -6.17 20.35 2.22
C SER A 454 -5.35 19.21 1.60
N HIS A 455 -5.19 19.23 0.27
CA HIS A 455 -4.47 18.19 -0.49
C HIS A 455 -3.74 18.82 -1.69
N ASN A 456 -4.06 18.38 -2.94
CA ASN A 456 -3.37 18.86 -4.13
C ASN A 456 -3.82 20.27 -4.54
N PRO A 457 -2.94 21.28 -4.53
CA PRO A 457 -3.28 22.68 -4.84
C PRO A 457 -3.61 22.91 -6.34
N PHE A 458 -3.27 21.94 -7.20
CA PHE A 458 -3.51 22.03 -8.64
C PHE A 458 -4.86 21.47 -9.07
N SER A 459 -5.72 21.14 -8.13
CA SER A 459 -7.06 20.63 -8.42
C SER A 459 -8.00 21.74 -8.88
N MET A 460 -8.92 21.40 -9.79
CA MET A 460 -10.00 22.31 -10.19
C MET A 460 -11.06 22.38 -9.10
N PRO A 461 -11.48 23.58 -8.64
CA PRO A 461 -12.63 23.69 -7.75
C PRO A 461 -13.92 23.27 -8.42
N GLN A 462 -14.86 22.72 -7.64
CA GLN A 462 -16.18 22.35 -8.13
C GLN A 462 -17.11 23.56 -8.23
N GLY A 463 -18.08 23.47 -9.15
CA GLY A 463 -19.09 24.49 -9.37
C GLY A 463 -18.71 25.53 -10.43
N ASP A 464 -19.54 26.59 -10.52
CA ASP A 464 -19.25 27.68 -11.45
C ASP A 464 -18.15 28.58 -10.90
N ILE A 465 -17.03 28.63 -11.62
CA ILE A 465 -15.83 29.40 -11.25
C ILE A 465 -16.14 30.89 -10.97
N LYS A 466 -17.12 31.46 -11.70
CA LYS A 466 -17.53 32.86 -11.56
C LYS A 466 -18.26 33.12 -10.24
N ASN A 467 -18.88 32.09 -9.68
CA ASN A 467 -19.72 32.17 -8.49
C ASN A 467 -19.06 31.55 -7.23
N LEU A 468 -17.77 31.21 -7.28
CA LEU A 468 -17.05 30.70 -6.12
C LEU A 468 -16.99 31.73 -5.00
N ASN A 469 -17.40 31.32 -3.80
CA ASN A 469 -17.38 32.20 -2.61
C ASN A 469 -16.04 32.07 -1.89
N PHE A 470 -15.10 32.95 -2.20
CA PHE A 470 -13.77 32.98 -1.58
C PHE A 470 -13.76 33.55 -0.17
N ASP A 471 -14.86 34.15 0.30
CA ASP A 471 -15.02 34.59 1.70
C ASP A 471 -15.32 33.40 2.64
N LYS A 472 -15.74 32.26 2.06
CA LYS A 472 -15.96 31.00 2.77
C LYS A 472 -15.15 29.87 2.15
N PRO A 473 -13.82 29.93 2.21
CA PRO A 473 -12.96 29.00 1.47
C PRO A 473 -13.12 27.54 1.91
N LEU A 474 -13.48 27.28 3.16
CA LEU A 474 -13.68 25.94 3.70
C LEU A 474 -14.91 25.21 3.10
N ASP A 475 -15.83 25.94 2.45
CA ASP A 475 -16.98 25.38 1.77
C ASP A 475 -16.68 24.98 0.31
N ILE A 476 -15.52 25.41 -0.22
CA ILE A 476 -15.09 25.10 -1.61
C ILE A 476 -14.62 23.66 -1.67
N LYS A 477 -15.24 22.88 -2.55
CA LYS A 477 -14.82 21.51 -2.87
C LYS A 477 -13.94 21.50 -4.12
N ALA A 478 -13.06 20.50 -4.23
CA ALA A 478 -12.22 20.25 -5.38
C ALA A 478 -12.68 18.98 -6.14
N TYR A 479 -12.44 18.96 -7.45
CA TYR A 479 -12.49 17.73 -8.26
C TYR A 479 -11.24 16.88 -7.98
N GLN A 480 -11.10 16.49 -6.72
CA GLN A 480 -10.06 15.60 -6.22
C GLN A 480 -10.70 14.29 -5.79
N TYR A 481 -9.99 13.20 -6.02
CA TYR A 481 -10.49 11.86 -5.77
C TYR A 481 -9.36 10.90 -5.43
N ASP A 482 -9.67 9.95 -4.55
CA ASP A 482 -8.78 8.86 -4.20
C ASP A 482 -9.46 7.52 -4.53
N ILE A 483 -8.69 6.56 -5.01
CA ILE A 483 -9.12 5.16 -5.11
C ILE A 483 -8.59 4.39 -3.91
N VAL A 484 -9.50 3.73 -3.21
CA VAL A 484 -9.20 2.94 -2.02
C VAL A 484 -9.58 1.48 -2.27
N CYS A 485 -8.75 0.55 -1.80
CA CYS A 485 -9.05 -0.88 -1.80
C CYS A 485 -8.69 -1.48 -0.44
N ASN A 486 -9.67 -2.12 0.22
CA ASN A 486 -9.46 -2.82 1.49
C ASN A 486 -8.82 -1.95 2.59
N GLY A 487 -9.17 -0.68 2.66
CA GLY A 487 -8.61 0.26 3.63
C GLY A 487 -7.25 0.86 3.23
N VAL A 488 -6.74 0.51 2.06
CA VAL A 488 -5.47 1.06 1.53
C VAL A 488 -5.78 2.04 0.41
N GLU A 489 -5.31 3.28 0.55
CA GLU A 489 -5.30 4.26 -0.54
C GLU A 489 -4.32 3.78 -1.62
N LEU A 490 -4.85 3.41 -2.77
CA LEU A 490 -4.00 3.04 -3.91
C LEU A 490 -3.47 4.24 -4.64
N SER A 491 -4.26 5.32 -4.70
CA SER A 491 -3.91 6.51 -5.45
C SER A 491 -4.76 7.71 -5.11
N SER A 492 -4.17 8.89 -5.32
CA SER A 492 -4.86 10.19 -5.40
C SER A 492 -4.78 10.74 -6.82
N GLY A 493 -5.83 11.45 -7.24
CA GLY A 493 -5.93 12.10 -8.52
C GLY A 493 -6.79 13.37 -8.47
N ALA A 494 -6.83 14.11 -9.58
CA ALA A 494 -7.69 15.28 -9.72
C ALA A 494 -7.96 15.62 -11.19
N ILE A 495 -9.06 16.34 -11.44
CA ILE A 495 -9.16 17.21 -12.60
C ILE A 495 -8.35 18.47 -12.28
N ARG A 496 -7.48 18.88 -13.20
CA ARG A 496 -6.47 19.91 -12.93
C ARG A 496 -7.01 21.31 -13.20
N ASN A 497 -6.62 22.24 -12.35
CA ASN A 497 -6.78 23.66 -12.68
C ASN A 497 -5.76 24.04 -13.77
N HIS A 498 -6.26 24.39 -14.93
CA HIS A 498 -5.48 24.77 -16.11
C HIS A 498 -5.62 26.26 -16.47
N ILE A 499 -6.23 27.06 -15.57
CA ILE A 499 -6.55 28.48 -15.78
C ILE A 499 -5.63 29.34 -14.88
N PRO A 500 -4.67 30.09 -15.46
CA PRO A 500 -3.69 30.87 -14.67
C PRO A 500 -4.32 31.83 -13.67
N GLU A 501 -5.33 32.61 -14.08
CA GLU A 501 -5.97 33.60 -13.24
C GLU A 501 -6.67 32.95 -12.02
N LEU A 502 -7.30 31.79 -12.23
CA LEU A 502 -7.90 31.02 -11.16
C LEU A 502 -6.84 30.46 -10.22
N MET A 503 -5.70 30.02 -10.75
CA MET A 503 -4.60 29.51 -9.94
C MET A 503 -4.07 30.57 -8.98
N TYR A 504 -3.80 31.80 -9.45
CA TYR A 504 -3.38 32.90 -8.58
C TYR A 504 -4.41 33.18 -7.48
N LYS A 505 -5.70 33.16 -7.83
CA LYS A 505 -6.79 33.42 -6.90
C LYS A 505 -6.88 32.34 -5.82
N LEU A 506 -6.79 31.08 -6.21
CA LEU A 506 -6.82 29.96 -5.26
C LEU A 506 -5.61 29.99 -4.30
N PHE A 507 -4.42 30.24 -4.82
CA PHE A 507 -3.21 30.35 -3.99
C PHE A 507 -3.24 31.56 -3.06
N SER A 508 -3.85 32.68 -3.46
CA SER A 508 -3.99 33.86 -2.60
C SER A 508 -4.85 33.58 -1.35
N VAL A 509 -5.86 32.70 -1.45
CA VAL A 509 -6.67 32.24 -0.31
C VAL A 509 -5.82 31.49 0.72
N ALA A 510 -4.86 30.70 0.25
CA ALA A 510 -3.90 30.00 1.11
C ALA A 510 -2.73 30.89 1.60
N GLY A 511 -2.77 32.20 1.28
CA GLY A 511 -1.80 33.18 1.74
C GLY A 511 -0.54 33.33 0.89
N TYR A 512 -0.52 32.78 -0.33
CA TYR A 512 0.60 32.97 -1.26
C TYR A 512 0.43 34.26 -2.06
N SER A 513 1.50 35.04 -2.18
CA SER A 513 1.58 36.19 -3.09
C SER A 513 1.72 35.72 -4.54
N LYS A 514 1.37 36.60 -5.48
CA LYS A 514 1.58 36.32 -6.91
C LYS A 514 3.07 36.03 -7.21
N TYR A 515 3.99 36.76 -6.58
CA TYR A 515 5.43 36.56 -6.74
C TYR A 515 5.87 35.16 -6.32
N GLU A 516 5.41 34.67 -5.17
CA GLU A 516 5.74 33.31 -4.69
C GLU A 516 5.19 32.23 -5.62
N VAL A 517 4.01 32.43 -6.18
CA VAL A 517 3.42 31.50 -7.17
C VAL A 517 4.22 31.51 -8.45
N ASP A 518 4.61 32.69 -8.95
CA ASP A 518 5.46 32.81 -10.15
C ASP A 518 6.86 32.21 -9.94
N GLU A 519 7.47 32.42 -8.77
CA GLU A 519 8.77 31.84 -8.45
C GLU A 519 8.75 30.31 -8.45
N LYS A 520 7.71 29.71 -7.83
CA LYS A 520 7.61 28.26 -7.66
C LYS A 520 7.08 27.52 -8.87
N PHE A 521 6.19 28.15 -9.65
CA PHE A 521 5.43 27.49 -10.72
C PHE A 521 5.52 28.19 -12.07
N SER A 522 6.54 29.06 -12.28
CA SER A 522 6.70 29.85 -13.51
C SER A 522 6.58 29.04 -14.80
N GLY A 523 7.22 27.87 -14.85
CA GLY A 523 7.18 27.00 -16.04
C GLY A 523 5.77 26.53 -16.38
N MET A 524 4.99 26.12 -15.37
CA MET A 524 3.63 25.62 -15.55
C MET A 524 2.65 26.76 -15.88
N ILE A 525 2.72 27.87 -15.15
CA ILE A 525 1.87 29.06 -15.42
C ILE A 525 2.14 29.63 -16.81
N ASN A 526 3.41 29.73 -17.17
CA ASN A 526 3.79 30.15 -18.52
C ASN A 526 3.18 29.23 -19.57
N ALA A 527 3.31 27.91 -19.42
CA ALA A 527 2.73 26.96 -20.36
C ALA A 527 1.20 27.09 -20.46
N PHE A 528 0.50 27.23 -19.34
CA PHE A 528 -0.95 27.38 -19.33
C PHE A 528 -1.43 28.65 -20.04
N SER A 529 -0.60 29.70 -20.06
CA SER A 529 -0.89 30.96 -20.79
C SER A 529 -0.91 30.81 -22.30
N TYR A 530 -0.38 29.70 -22.85
CA TYR A 530 -0.38 29.38 -24.26
C TYR A 530 -1.45 28.37 -24.71
N GLY A 531 -2.47 28.14 -23.88
CA GLY A 531 -3.61 27.29 -24.21
C GLY A 531 -3.49 25.87 -23.67
N ALA A 532 -3.77 25.72 -22.38
CA ALA A 532 -3.85 24.40 -21.73
C ALA A 532 -5.24 23.78 -21.91
N PRO A 533 -5.34 22.51 -22.32
CA PRO A 533 -6.62 21.82 -22.38
C PRO A 533 -7.14 21.51 -20.98
N PRO A 534 -8.45 21.32 -20.79
CA PRO A 534 -8.95 20.63 -19.61
C PRO A 534 -8.29 19.23 -19.51
N HIS A 535 -7.75 18.87 -18.36
CA HIS A 535 -7.06 17.59 -18.20
C HIS A 535 -7.19 17.05 -16.78
N GLY A 536 -6.95 15.76 -16.63
CA GLY A 536 -7.01 15.09 -15.35
C GLY A 536 -6.29 13.76 -15.37
N GLY A 537 -5.96 13.27 -14.20
CA GLY A 537 -5.24 12.01 -14.06
C GLY A 537 -5.09 11.56 -12.62
N ILE A 538 -4.32 10.49 -12.45
CA ILE A 538 -4.15 9.80 -11.18
C ILE A 538 -2.81 9.06 -11.18
N ALA A 539 -2.33 8.63 -10.00
CA ALA A 539 -1.03 7.98 -9.89
C ALA A 539 -1.07 6.76 -8.93
N PRO A 540 -1.66 5.61 -9.33
CA PRO A 540 -1.70 4.40 -8.50
C PRO A 540 -0.31 3.89 -8.10
N GLY A 541 -0.11 3.65 -6.80
CA GLY A 541 1.12 3.10 -6.25
C GLY A 541 1.28 1.62 -6.58
N ILE A 542 2.30 1.27 -7.36
CA ILE A 542 2.56 -0.13 -7.78
C ILE A 542 2.86 -1.01 -6.58
N ASP A 543 3.62 -0.50 -5.61
CA ASP A 543 3.99 -1.25 -4.40
C ASP A 543 2.76 -1.67 -3.59
N ARG A 544 1.79 -0.76 -3.42
CA ARG A 544 0.52 -1.04 -2.72
C ARG A 544 -0.37 -2.01 -3.48
N ILE A 545 -0.44 -1.89 -4.80
CA ILE A 545 -1.18 -2.84 -5.66
C ILE A 545 -0.60 -4.25 -5.52
N VAL A 546 0.71 -4.39 -5.64
CA VAL A 546 1.38 -5.69 -5.54
C VAL A 546 1.27 -6.26 -4.13
N MET A 547 1.36 -5.42 -3.10
CA MET A 547 1.17 -5.80 -1.69
C MET A 547 -0.22 -6.43 -1.47
N LEU A 548 -1.29 -5.82 -1.98
CA LEU A 548 -2.64 -6.35 -1.88
C LEU A 548 -2.81 -7.67 -2.66
N LEU A 549 -2.26 -7.77 -3.87
CA LEU A 549 -2.33 -8.98 -4.70
C LEU A 549 -1.54 -10.14 -4.08
N ALA A 550 -0.40 -9.85 -3.44
CA ALA A 550 0.41 -10.83 -2.73
C ALA A 550 -0.17 -11.20 -1.35
N GLY A 551 -1.21 -10.49 -0.87
CA GLY A 551 -1.77 -10.68 0.46
C GLY A 551 -0.81 -10.30 1.59
N LYS A 552 0.07 -9.32 1.36
CA LYS A 552 1.04 -8.82 2.33
C LYS A 552 0.57 -7.55 3.00
N GLU A 553 1.10 -7.30 4.21
CA GLU A 553 0.79 -6.11 5.01
C GLU A 553 1.93 -5.06 4.96
N ASN A 554 3.06 -5.41 4.32
CA ASN A 554 4.25 -4.56 4.26
C ASN A 554 4.81 -4.50 2.83
N ILE A 555 4.99 -3.30 2.29
CA ILE A 555 5.52 -3.10 0.93
C ILE A 555 6.95 -3.61 0.76
N ARG A 556 7.75 -3.73 1.84
CA ARG A 556 9.10 -4.30 1.78
C ARG A 556 9.11 -5.79 1.42
N GLU A 557 7.97 -6.47 1.58
CA GLU A 557 7.77 -7.86 1.14
C GLU A 557 7.63 -8.00 -0.39
N VAL A 558 7.33 -6.89 -1.08
CA VAL A 558 7.08 -6.87 -2.54
C VAL A 558 8.04 -5.95 -3.29
N THR A 559 9.02 -5.35 -2.59
CA THR A 559 10.08 -4.51 -3.15
C THR A 559 11.39 -5.29 -3.19
N LEU A 560 12.12 -5.22 -4.32
CA LEU A 560 13.32 -6.04 -4.55
C LEU A 560 14.42 -5.73 -3.53
N PHE A 561 14.80 -4.46 -3.41
CA PHE A 561 15.83 -3.97 -2.49
C PHE A 561 15.31 -2.73 -1.74
N PRO A 562 14.47 -2.92 -0.70
CA PRO A 562 13.90 -1.80 0.04
C PRO A 562 14.89 -1.28 1.10
N MET A 563 14.75 -0.01 1.46
CA MET A 563 15.35 0.55 2.67
C MET A 563 14.64 0.03 3.94
N ASN A 564 15.34 0.07 5.07
CA ASN A 564 14.75 -0.18 6.38
C ASN A 564 13.90 1.03 6.86
N GLN A 565 13.34 0.94 8.08
CA GLN A 565 12.53 2.01 8.67
C GLN A 565 13.30 3.31 8.92
N ASN A 566 14.63 3.25 9.00
CA ASN A 566 15.52 4.39 9.21
C ASN A 566 16.06 4.98 7.90
N ALA A 567 15.41 4.67 6.76
CA ALA A 567 15.87 5.08 5.43
C ALA A 567 17.32 4.66 5.09
N GLN A 568 17.69 3.44 5.50
CA GLN A 568 19.01 2.87 5.24
C GLN A 568 18.92 1.64 4.35
N ASP A 569 19.75 1.56 3.33
CA ASP A 569 20.03 0.32 2.61
C ASP A 569 21.15 -0.44 3.35
N LEU A 570 20.77 -1.48 4.10
CA LEU A 570 21.70 -2.25 4.92
C LEU A 570 22.64 -3.14 4.10
N MET A 571 22.27 -3.45 2.85
CA MET A 571 23.09 -4.28 1.95
C MET A 571 24.14 -3.43 1.24
N MET A 572 23.77 -2.28 0.68
CA MET A 572 24.68 -1.37 -0.03
C MET A 572 25.30 -0.32 0.87
N GLN A 573 24.89 -0.26 2.16
CA GLN A 573 25.37 0.69 3.17
C GLN A 573 25.13 2.15 2.77
N ALA A 574 23.94 2.42 2.24
CA ALA A 574 23.51 3.78 1.95
C ALA A 574 22.57 4.29 3.06
N PRO A 575 22.61 5.60 3.43
CA PRO A 575 23.56 6.62 2.96
C PRO A 575 24.98 6.37 3.48
N SER A 576 25.98 6.81 2.69
CA SER A 576 27.38 6.63 3.00
C SER A 576 28.12 7.97 3.07
N ASP A 577 29.31 7.96 3.68
CA ASP A 577 30.17 9.13 3.71
C ASP A 577 30.68 9.51 2.32
N VAL A 578 30.90 10.81 2.13
CA VAL A 578 31.53 11.38 0.94
C VAL A 578 32.89 11.98 1.30
N SER A 579 33.84 11.92 0.38
CA SER A 579 35.19 12.46 0.59
C SER A 579 35.20 14.00 0.58
N ASP A 580 36.18 14.60 1.25
CA ASP A 580 36.35 16.06 1.26
C ASP A 580 36.61 16.63 -0.16
N ASN A 581 37.25 15.86 -1.04
CA ASN A 581 37.45 16.26 -2.43
C ASN A 581 36.11 16.38 -3.19
N GLN A 582 35.21 15.41 -3.02
CA GLN A 582 33.87 15.48 -3.62
C GLN A 582 33.09 16.69 -3.09
N LEU A 583 33.19 16.97 -1.79
CA LEU A 583 32.52 18.16 -1.21
C LEU A 583 33.12 19.47 -1.76
N LYS A 584 34.44 19.55 -1.92
CA LYS A 584 35.12 20.72 -2.52
C LYS A 584 34.68 20.93 -3.98
N GLU A 585 34.61 19.85 -4.78
CA GLU A 585 34.13 19.91 -6.16
C GLU A 585 32.70 20.43 -6.28
N LEU A 586 31.86 20.14 -5.26
CA LEU A 586 30.48 20.60 -5.17
C LEU A 586 30.34 21.96 -4.49
N SER A 587 31.44 22.54 -3.98
CA SER A 587 31.41 23.78 -3.18
C SER A 587 30.54 23.70 -1.93
N ILE A 588 30.54 22.54 -1.23
CA ILE A 588 29.73 22.23 -0.05
C ILE A 588 30.65 21.97 1.16
N LYS A 589 30.17 22.31 2.35
CA LYS A 589 30.80 21.98 3.63
C LYS A 589 29.85 21.15 4.48
N LYS A 590 30.39 20.18 5.22
CA LYS A 590 29.63 19.48 6.28
C LYS A 590 29.45 20.42 7.48
N ASP A 591 28.21 20.61 7.94
CA ASP A 591 27.88 21.27 9.21
C ASP A 591 27.20 20.22 10.11
N ILE A 592 28.03 19.42 10.79
CA ILE A 592 27.55 18.37 11.70
C ILE A 592 27.49 19.03 13.08
N LYS A 593 26.28 19.28 13.58
CA LYS A 593 26.09 19.61 14.98
C LYS A 593 26.35 18.36 15.81
N ASN A 594 27.39 18.42 16.64
CA ASN A 594 27.70 17.38 17.63
C ASN A 594 26.60 17.29 18.70
#